data_dfae28a0cb0993922be6e7df7699a624
#
_entry.id   dfae28a0cb0993922be6e7df7699a624
#
_cell.length_a   1.000
_cell.length_b   1.000
_cell.length_c   1.000
_cell.angle_alpha   90.00
_cell.angle_beta   90.00
_cell.angle_gamma   90.00
#
_symmetry.space_group_name_H-M   'P 1'
#
loop_
_entity.id
_entity.type
_entity.pdbx_description
1 polymer ?
#
loop_
_entity_poly.entity_id
_entity_poly.type
_entity_poly.pdbx_seq_one_letter_code
_entity_poly.pdbx_strand_id
1 'polypeptide(L)' 'MKAIITVLGKDQVGIIAGVSSLLAKWNVNVLDISQTILQENFTMVMLADLENCSLSFTELTEKLSALGAEMDIA' A
#
# COMPACT_ATOMS: atom_id res chain seq x y z
N MET A 1 -4.97 3.59 15.50
CA MET A 1 -3.57 3.74 15.09
C MET A 1 -3.50 4.13 13.62
N LYS A 2 -2.68 5.09 13.31
CA LYS A 2 -2.47 5.52 11.91
C LYS A 2 -1.09 5.09 11.45
N ALA A 3 -0.97 4.83 10.16
CA ALA A 3 0.29 4.41 9.56
C ALA A 3 0.48 5.12 8.23
N ILE A 4 1.74 5.27 7.83
CA ILE A 4 2.10 5.77 6.53
C ILE A 4 2.57 4.58 5.71
N ILE A 5 1.96 4.39 4.54
CA ILE A 5 2.31 3.32 3.62
C ILE A 5 2.93 3.96 2.38
N THR A 6 4.15 3.56 2.08
CA THR A 6 4.88 4.08 0.92
C THR A 6 5.05 2.95 -0.10
N VAL A 7 4.74 3.26 -1.35
CA VAL A 7 4.93 2.36 -2.48
C VAL A 7 5.87 3.03 -3.46
N LEU A 8 6.94 2.35 -3.81
CA LEU A 8 7.97 2.88 -4.69
C LEU A 8 8.42 1.80 -5.65
N GLY A 9 8.41 2.10 -6.92
CA GLY A 9 8.86 1.13 -7.92
C GLY A 9 8.60 1.61 -9.33
N LYS A 10 8.80 0.69 -10.27
CA LYS A 10 8.53 0.96 -11.67
C LYS A 10 7.02 1.05 -11.89
N ASP A 11 6.58 2.03 -12.66
CA ASP A 11 5.16 2.17 -12.98
C ASP A 11 4.68 0.97 -13.78
N GLN A 12 3.59 0.37 -13.35
CA GLN A 12 2.98 -0.77 -14.01
C GLN A 12 1.50 -0.83 -13.73
N VAL A 13 0.77 -1.51 -14.61
CA VAL A 13 -0.67 -1.70 -14.44
C VAL A 13 -0.93 -2.52 -13.17
N GLY A 14 -1.88 -2.08 -12.38
CA GLY A 14 -2.36 -2.84 -11.23
C GLY A 14 -1.73 -2.51 -9.89
N ILE A 15 -0.77 -1.57 -9.82
CA ILE A 15 -0.18 -1.20 -8.52
C ILE A 15 -1.24 -0.68 -7.57
N ILE A 16 -1.98 0.33 -7.97
CA ILE A 16 -3.01 0.93 -7.11
C ILE A 16 -4.09 -0.09 -6.79
N ALA A 17 -4.54 -0.84 -7.79
CA ALA A 17 -5.58 -1.85 -7.58
C ALA A 17 -5.12 -2.94 -6.61
N GLY A 18 -3.88 -3.42 -6.75
CA GLY A 18 -3.34 -4.45 -5.87
C GLY A 18 -3.22 -4.00 -4.44
N VAL A 19 -2.64 -2.82 -4.23
CA VAL A 19 -2.47 -2.27 -2.88
C VAL A 19 -3.83 -1.94 -2.25
N SER A 20 -4.71 -1.28 -2.99
CA SER A 20 -6.03 -0.90 -2.49
C SER A 20 -6.88 -2.13 -2.16
N SER A 21 -6.83 -3.16 -2.98
CA SER A 21 -7.57 -4.40 -2.74
C SER A 21 -7.09 -5.11 -1.47
N LEU A 22 -5.78 -5.13 -1.26
CA LEU A 22 -5.22 -5.72 -0.04
C LEU A 22 -5.68 -4.95 1.19
N LEU A 23 -5.62 -3.63 1.15
CA LEU A 23 -6.03 -2.79 2.27
C LEU A 23 -7.52 -2.96 2.57
N ALA A 24 -8.34 -2.99 1.53
CA ALA A 24 -9.78 -3.21 1.68
C ALA A 24 -10.08 -4.59 2.28
N LYS A 25 -9.39 -5.61 1.84
CA LYS A 25 -9.55 -6.98 2.34
C LYS A 25 -9.33 -7.06 3.86
N TRP A 26 -8.36 -6.31 4.37
CA TRP A 26 -8.01 -6.34 5.79
C TRP A 26 -8.60 -5.16 6.57
N ASN A 27 -9.57 -4.49 5.98
CA ASN A 27 -10.35 -3.44 6.63
C ASN A 27 -9.51 -2.23 7.07
N VAL A 28 -8.58 -1.84 6.22
CA VAL A 28 -7.76 -0.64 6.41
C VAL A 28 -8.43 0.52 5.68
N ASN A 29 -8.63 1.64 6.37
CA ASN A 29 -9.22 2.83 5.78
C ASN A 29 -8.12 3.79 5.33
N VAL A 30 -8.13 4.15 4.06
CA VAL A 30 -7.20 5.15 3.51
C VAL A 30 -7.77 6.54 3.77
N LEU A 31 -7.04 7.35 4.53
CA LEU A 31 -7.45 8.70 4.88
C LEU A 31 -6.98 9.74 3.87
N ASP A 32 -5.81 9.52 3.30
CA ASP A 32 -5.23 10.44 2.34
C ASP A 32 -4.24 9.70 1.46
N ILE A 33 -4.04 10.18 0.24
CA ILE A 33 -3.16 9.56 -0.73
C ILE A 33 -2.51 10.64 -1.59
N SER A 34 -1.22 10.49 -1.83
CA SER A 34 -0.48 11.34 -2.76
C SER A 34 0.35 10.42 -3.65
N GLN A 35 0.28 10.64 -4.95
CA GLN A 35 1.04 9.84 -5.89
C GLN A 35 1.68 10.72 -6.95
N THR A 36 2.84 10.28 -7.41
CA THR A 36 3.60 10.97 -8.44
C THR A 36 4.24 9.95 -9.35
N ILE A 37 4.19 10.20 -10.64
CA ILE A 37 4.93 9.42 -11.62
C ILE A 37 6.02 10.32 -12.16
N LEU A 38 7.27 9.93 -11.90
CA LEU A 38 8.43 10.66 -12.38
C LEU A 38 9.15 9.75 -13.37
N GLN A 39 9.05 10.10 -14.67
CA GLN A 39 9.49 9.23 -15.75
C GLN A 39 8.77 7.88 -15.66
N GLU A 40 9.48 6.79 -15.42
CA GLU A 40 8.87 5.46 -15.28
C GLU A 40 8.80 4.99 -13.83
N ASN A 41 9.08 5.89 -12.87
CA ASN A 41 9.05 5.56 -11.46
C ASN A 41 7.72 6.01 -10.83
N PHE A 42 7.06 5.08 -10.18
CA PHE A 42 5.83 5.33 -9.45
C PHE A 42 6.16 5.52 -7.97
N THR A 43 5.62 6.58 -7.39
CA THR A 43 5.75 6.84 -5.95
C THR A 43 4.37 7.16 -5.40
N MET A 44 3.98 6.47 -4.33
CA MET A 44 2.71 6.70 -3.67
C MET A 44 2.91 6.67 -2.17
N VAL A 45 2.32 7.66 -1.49
CA VAL A 45 2.32 7.73 -0.04
C VAL A 45 0.87 7.81 0.42
N MET A 46 0.50 6.93 1.32
CA MET A 46 -0.86 6.88 1.86
C MET A 46 -0.82 7.06 3.38
N LEU A 47 -1.78 7.81 3.90
CA LEU A 47 -2.07 7.82 5.32
C LEU A 47 -3.24 6.87 5.55
N ALA A 48 -3.05 5.86 6.37
CA ALA A 48 -4.04 4.83 6.61
C ALA A 48 -4.43 4.78 8.09
N ASP A 49 -5.70 4.49 8.35
CA ASP A 49 -6.20 4.26 9.69
C ASP A 49 -6.36 2.76 9.90
N LEU A 50 -5.67 2.23 10.90
CA LEU A 50 -5.65 0.80 11.22
C LEU A 50 -6.59 0.43 12.37
N GLU A 51 -7.42 1.34 12.83
CA GLU A 51 -8.28 1.13 13.98
C GLU A 51 -9.13 -0.13 13.85
N ASN A 52 -9.69 -0.35 12.68
CA ASN A 52 -10.55 -1.50 12.41
C ASN A 52 -9.86 -2.58 11.57
N CYS A 53 -8.54 -2.53 11.48
CA CYS A 53 -7.79 -3.51 10.71
C CYS A 53 -7.92 -4.91 11.33
N SER A 54 -8.16 -5.90 10.46
CA SER A 54 -8.32 -7.30 10.89
C SER A 54 -7.00 -7.96 11.27
N LEU A 55 -5.88 -7.33 10.92
CA LEU A 55 -4.55 -7.87 11.18
C LEU A 55 -3.81 -6.98 12.20
N SER A 56 -2.84 -7.57 12.89
CA SER A 56 -1.89 -6.78 13.66
C SER A 56 -1.01 -5.96 12.71
N PHE A 57 -0.34 -4.95 13.24
CA PHE A 57 0.58 -4.14 12.46
C PHE A 57 1.65 -5.00 11.79
N THR A 58 2.22 -5.94 12.51
CA THR A 58 3.25 -6.84 11.98
C THR A 58 2.71 -7.70 10.84
N GLU A 59 1.52 -8.26 11.02
CA GLU A 59 0.89 -9.08 9.97
C GLU A 59 0.59 -8.26 8.73
N LEU A 60 0.08 -7.04 8.90
CA LEU A 60 -0.20 -6.16 7.76
C LEU A 60 1.09 -5.81 7.01
N THR A 61 2.15 -5.50 7.74
CA THR A 61 3.47 -5.21 7.15
C THR A 61 3.97 -6.40 6.32
N GLU A 62 3.82 -7.61 6.84
CA GLU A 62 4.21 -8.82 6.12
C GLU A 62 3.40 -9.01 4.84
N LYS A 63 2.08 -8.77 4.90
CA LYS A 63 1.21 -8.88 3.73
C LYS A 63 1.57 -7.86 2.65
N LEU A 64 1.85 -6.62 3.06
CA LEU A 64 2.26 -5.57 2.13
C LEU A 64 3.61 -5.88 1.50
N SER A 65 4.56 -6.37 2.28
CA SER A 65 5.87 -6.77 1.76
C SER A 65 5.77 -7.92 0.77
N ALA A 66 4.90 -8.90 1.05
CA ALA A 66 4.66 -10.02 0.14
C ALA A 66 4.06 -9.54 -1.18
N LEU A 67 3.10 -8.62 -1.13
CA LEU A 67 2.52 -8.03 -2.33
C LEU A 67 3.59 -7.26 -3.11
N GLY A 68 4.43 -6.50 -2.44
CA GLY A 68 5.52 -5.76 -3.06
C GLY A 68 6.48 -6.68 -3.81
N ALA A 69 6.85 -7.79 -3.20
CA ALA A 69 7.72 -8.78 -3.84
C ALA A 69 7.06 -9.40 -5.07
N GLU A 70 5.76 -9.72 -4.98
CA GLU A 70 5.01 -10.29 -6.08
C GLU A 70 4.91 -9.33 -7.27
N MET A 71 4.79 -8.03 -7.01
CA MET A 71 4.67 -6.99 -8.04
C MET A 71 6.01 -6.37 -8.43
N ASP A 72 7.11 -6.79 -7.80
CA ASP A 72 8.44 -6.21 -7.98
C ASP A 72 8.47 -4.71 -7.66
N ILE A 73 7.86 -4.35 -6.56
CA ILE A 73 7.84 -2.98 -6.02
C ILE A 73 8.25 -3.01 -4.54
N ALA A 74 8.55 -1.86 -4.00
CA ALA A 74 8.95 -1.74 -2.59
C ALA A 74 7.87 -1.08 -1.75
#